data_1c529aca701792ce82bae85da6259d13
#
_entry.id   1c529aca701792ce82bae85da6259d13
#
_cell.length_a   1.000
_cell.length_b   1.000
_cell.length_c   1.000
_cell.angle_alpha   90.00
_cell.angle_beta   90.00
_cell.angle_gamma   90.00
#
_symmetry.space_group_name_H-M   'P 1'
#
loop_
_entity.id
_entity.type
_entity.pdbx_description
1 polymer ?
#
loop_
_entity_poly.entity_id
_entity_poly.type
_entity_poly.pdbx_seq_one_letter_code
_entity_poly.pdbx_strand_id
1 'polypeptide(L)'
;MIINRIYIFGLLFFASIGILCAQTDTIRLMQYNLMYYTNSSGVSECNSTTNNLDNKDAHIKTIFQYVKPTVLCVCEMGSQNQYADRLLNNVINTDGIDYYRRGPLTNQSGGTIANMIYYDSRKLVLYKSTPITTAYRDINGYTFYYNTSDLSNGDTIFTTFWIGHLKAGSSSANEQSRYTQVHKLMTRIANSGLPGNYTFSGDLNIYYSDEPAYQELTNYSNSLYRFYDPAESPGYWHSNGQFSSLHTQSTRTQNADCFSAGGLDDRFDIILVSPYIYYGSDRLHYVDGSYKVIGQDGNRLNGSVISPANYSIPSNVATALYQQSDHLPVILDMVIDAHVGVQEFQPDYFVKVINPVREELQIELQNNEAAHYTVSIYSIDGRLLATHQEHLDAGSQHLSYPFPYGKGAYLLHFQNEKGEKVVKKVIAY
;
A
#
# COMPACT_ATOMS: atom_id res chain seq x y z
N MET A 1 81.89 -23.00 -5.47
CA MET A 1 80.56 -23.66 -5.53
C MET A 1 79.55 -22.65 -4.90
N ILE A 2 78.92 -21.86 -5.78
CA ILE A 2 78.02 -20.74 -5.40
C ILE A 2 76.58 -21.27 -5.51
N ILE A 3 75.88 -21.31 -4.39
CA ILE A 3 74.47 -21.76 -4.37
C ILE A 3 73.61 -20.50 -4.48
N ASN A 4 72.94 -20.39 -5.67
CA ASN A 4 71.92 -19.37 -5.88
C ASN A 4 70.62 -19.77 -5.17
N ARG A 5 70.19 -18.93 -4.20
CA ARG A 5 68.84 -18.99 -3.63
C ARG A 5 67.86 -18.18 -4.48
N ILE A 6 66.94 -18.89 -5.09
CA ILE A 6 65.79 -18.27 -5.78
C ILE A 6 64.69 -17.97 -4.74
N TYR A 7 64.37 -16.68 -4.52
CA TYR A 7 63.22 -16.28 -3.72
C TYR A 7 62.00 -16.17 -4.64
N ILE A 8 61.05 -17.08 -4.45
CA ILE A 8 59.73 -16.99 -5.10
C ILE A 8 58.86 -16.04 -4.26
N PHE A 9 58.58 -14.84 -4.79
CA PHE A 9 57.60 -13.93 -4.21
C PHE A 9 56.20 -14.38 -4.68
N GLY A 10 55.45 -15.06 -3.78
CA GLY A 10 54.06 -15.34 -4.00
C GLY A 10 53.23 -14.08 -3.83
N LEU A 11 52.69 -13.53 -4.92
CA LEU A 11 51.66 -12.47 -4.88
C LEU A 11 50.35 -13.11 -4.41
N LEU A 12 49.97 -12.90 -3.16
CA LEU A 12 48.61 -13.18 -2.67
C LEU A 12 47.66 -12.10 -3.22
N PHE A 13 46.88 -12.47 -4.22
CA PHE A 13 45.74 -11.66 -4.69
C PHE A 13 44.63 -11.82 -3.67
N PHE A 14 44.44 -10.84 -2.79
CA PHE A 14 43.24 -10.72 -2.00
C PHE A 14 42.12 -10.21 -2.92
N ALA A 15 41.32 -11.10 -3.47
CA ALA A 15 40.05 -10.74 -4.04
C ALA A 15 39.14 -10.35 -2.86
N SER A 16 38.95 -9.06 -2.63
CA SER A 16 37.87 -8.56 -1.78
C SER A 16 36.55 -8.90 -2.43
N ILE A 17 35.93 -10.00 -1.99
CA ILE A 17 34.53 -10.30 -2.29
C ILE A 17 33.73 -9.21 -1.53
N GLY A 18 33.40 -8.14 -2.21
CA GLY A 18 32.39 -7.20 -1.71
C GLY A 18 31.09 -7.96 -1.56
N ILE A 19 30.63 -8.14 -0.33
CA ILE A 19 29.26 -8.59 -0.07
C ILE A 19 28.38 -7.44 -0.55
N LEU A 20 27.81 -7.55 -1.74
CA LEU A 20 26.73 -6.71 -2.21
C LEU A 20 25.51 -7.01 -1.34
N CYS A 21 25.38 -6.30 -0.21
CA CYS A 21 24.11 -6.25 0.52
C CYS A 21 23.11 -5.52 -0.37
N ALA A 22 22.03 -6.20 -0.74
CA ALA A 22 20.86 -5.53 -1.30
C ALA A 22 20.44 -4.41 -0.33
N GLN A 23 20.47 -3.18 -0.79
CA GLN A 23 20.02 -2.04 0.00
C GLN A 23 18.49 -2.08 0.03
N THR A 24 17.93 -2.50 1.16
CA THR A 24 16.48 -2.42 1.39
C THR A 24 16.15 -1.10 2.09
N ASP A 25 15.02 -0.51 1.73
CA ASP A 25 14.49 0.67 2.41
C ASP A 25 13.00 0.46 2.70
N THR A 26 12.46 1.20 3.67
CA THR A 26 11.06 1.10 4.07
C THR A 26 10.30 2.34 3.65
N ILE A 27 9.15 2.12 3.03
CA ILE A 27 8.13 3.13 2.73
C ILE A 27 6.96 2.90 3.69
N ARG A 28 6.76 3.82 4.64
CA ARG A 28 5.57 3.84 5.49
C ARG A 28 4.50 4.69 4.84
N LEU A 29 3.39 4.06 4.47
CA LEU A 29 2.18 4.72 4.02
C LEU A 29 1.27 4.99 5.23
N MET A 30 0.75 6.22 5.34
CA MET A 30 -0.28 6.60 6.29
C MET A 30 -1.48 7.17 5.53
N GLN A 31 -2.67 6.65 5.81
CA GLN A 31 -3.95 7.20 5.37
C GLN A 31 -4.64 7.88 6.54
N TYR A 32 -5.16 9.10 6.35
CA TYR A 32 -5.86 9.83 7.41
C TYR A 32 -6.99 10.72 6.86
N ASN A 33 -8.19 10.56 7.35
CA ASN A 33 -9.28 11.52 7.16
C ASN A 33 -9.09 12.68 8.15
N LEU A 34 -8.96 13.92 7.64
CA LEU A 34 -8.64 15.11 8.43
C LEU A 34 -9.87 15.83 8.99
N MET A 35 -11.07 15.31 8.78
CA MET A 35 -12.33 15.91 9.25
C MET A 35 -12.36 17.42 8.93
N TYR A 36 -12.68 17.75 7.69
CA TYR A 36 -12.81 19.14 7.22
C TYR A 36 -11.61 20.07 7.54
N TYR A 37 -10.40 19.68 7.12
CA TYR A 37 -9.22 20.58 7.22
C TYR A 37 -9.37 21.76 6.23
N THR A 38 -10.29 22.69 6.58
CA THR A 38 -10.71 23.83 5.76
C THR A 38 -11.43 24.88 6.63
N ASN A 39 -11.42 26.12 6.21
CA ASN A 39 -12.22 27.20 6.82
C ASN A 39 -13.68 27.25 6.32
N SER A 40 -14.05 26.41 5.36
CA SER A 40 -15.36 26.41 4.73
C SER A 40 -15.78 25.00 4.37
N SER A 41 -16.33 24.29 5.34
CA SER A 41 -16.79 22.91 5.19
C SER A 41 -18.15 22.79 4.47
N GLY A 42 -18.94 23.84 4.47
CA GLY A 42 -20.37 23.78 4.08
C GLY A 42 -21.27 23.14 5.16
N VAL A 43 -20.70 22.78 6.32
CA VAL A 43 -21.41 22.24 7.49
C VAL A 43 -21.40 23.31 8.57
N SER A 44 -22.57 23.70 9.09
CA SER A 44 -22.73 24.85 9.99
C SER A 44 -21.97 24.67 11.31
N GLU A 45 -21.89 23.43 11.78
CA GLU A 45 -21.20 23.04 13.00
C GLU A 45 -19.68 23.11 12.86
N CYS A 46 -19.14 23.04 11.62
CA CYS A 46 -17.72 23.08 11.32
C CYS A 46 -17.29 24.49 10.89
N ASN A 47 -17.00 25.34 11.84
CA ASN A 47 -16.58 26.72 11.62
C ASN A 47 -15.21 27.00 12.23
N SER A 48 -14.70 28.21 12.10
CA SER A 48 -13.35 28.58 12.58
C SER A 48 -13.15 28.47 14.11
N THR A 49 -14.22 28.36 14.88
CA THR A 49 -14.18 28.14 16.34
C THR A 49 -14.14 26.65 16.67
N THR A 50 -15.07 25.90 16.10
CA THR A 50 -15.26 24.46 16.39
C THR A 50 -14.29 23.58 15.61
N ASN A 51 -13.73 24.09 14.53
CA ASN A 51 -12.76 23.41 13.64
C ASN A 51 -11.53 24.31 13.37
N ASN A 52 -10.94 24.83 14.44
CA ASN A 52 -9.83 25.78 14.34
C ASN A 52 -8.60 25.12 13.72
N LEU A 53 -8.09 25.69 12.61
CA LEU A 53 -6.97 25.11 11.87
C LEU A 53 -5.64 25.17 12.63
N ASP A 54 -5.39 26.18 13.48
CA ASP A 54 -4.14 26.25 14.26
C ASP A 54 -4.09 25.11 15.28
N ASN A 55 -5.22 24.80 15.92
CA ASN A 55 -5.35 23.65 16.82
C ASN A 55 -5.17 22.34 16.05
N LYS A 56 -5.79 22.20 14.88
CA LYS A 56 -5.62 21.02 14.01
C LYS A 56 -4.17 20.84 13.59
N ASP A 57 -3.48 21.91 13.18
CA ASP A 57 -2.06 21.87 12.82
C ASP A 57 -1.23 21.27 13.95
N ALA A 58 -1.44 21.72 15.20
CA ALA A 58 -0.70 21.22 16.36
C ALA A 58 -0.96 19.73 16.62
N HIS A 59 -2.21 19.28 16.48
CA HIS A 59 -2.58 17.88 16.68
C HIS A 59 -2.07 16.99 15.55
N ILE A 60 -2.22 17.41 14.28
CA ILE A 60 -1.70 16.66 13.13
C ILE A 60 -0.17 16.55 13.23
N LYS A 61 0.51 17.62 13.62
CA LYS A 61 1.96 17.61 13.83
C LYS A 61 2.38 16.56 14.86
N THR A 62 1.69 16.49 16.00
CA THR A 62 1.94 15.46 17.04
C THR A 62 1.78 14.05 16.48
N ILE A 63 0.71 13.80 15.72
CA ILE A 63 0.43 12.50 15.10
C ILE A 63 1.47 12.18 14.02
N PHE A 64 1.78 13.14 13.15
CA PHE A 64 2.76 12.99 12.08
C PHE A 64 4.16 12.67 12.62
N GLN A 65 4.60 13.38 13.66
CA GLN A 65 5.90 13.14 14.31
C GLN A 65 5.97 11.78 15.01
N TYR A 66 4.86 11.28 15.51
CA TYR A 66 4.77 9.93 16.10
C TYR A 66 4.87 8.84 15.02
N VAL A 67 4.11 8.97 13.93
CA VAL A 67 4.03 7.95 12.86
C VAL A 67 5.23 8.00 11.93
N LYS A 68 5.72 9.20 11.58
CA LYS A 68 6.82 9.46 10.63
C LYS A 68 6.61 8.76 9.29
N PRO A 69 5.50 9.00 8.59
CA PRO A 69 5.22 8.33 7.33
C PRO A 69 6.14 8.81 6.22
N THR A 70 6.56 7.92 5.32
CA THR A 70 7.21 8.29 4.05
C THR A 70 6.21 8.91 3.10
N VAL A 71 4.97 8.41 3.12
CA VAL A 71 3.84 8.89 2.32
C VAL A 71 2.64 9.11 3.24
N LEU A 72 2.09 10.31 3.21
CA LEU A 72 0.84 10.66 3.88
C LEU A 72 -0.23 10.94 2.82
N CYS A 73 -1.26 10.09 2.80
CA CYS A 73 -2.49 10.27 2.04
C CYS A 73 -3.56 10.83 2.96
N VAL A 74 -4.26 11.88 2.55
CA VAL A 74 -5.31 12.49 3.35
C VAL A 74 -6.61 12.64 2.57
N CYS A 75 -7.71 12.54 3.30
CA CYS A 75 -9.06 12.88 2.86
C CYS A 75 -9.57 14.08 3.66
N GLU A 76 -10.63 14.71 3.17
CA GLU A 76 -11.29 15.86 3.81
C GLU A 76 -10.39 17.08 4.04
N MET A 77 -9.41 17.28 3.19
CA MET A 77 -8.70 18.54 3.11
C MET A 77 -9.50 19.53 2.25
N GLY A 78 -9.47 20.83 2.58
CA GLY A 78 -10.09 21.86 1.73
C GLY A 78 -9.56 21.85 0.30
N SER A 79 -10.45 22.01 -0.68
CA SER A 79 -10.17 21.86 -2.11
C SER A 79 -9.39 23.01 -2.74
N GLN A 80 -8.65 23.78 -1.96
CA GLN A 80 -7.83 24.91 -2.41
C GLN A 80 -6.37 24.70 -2.04
N ASN A 81 -5.45 25.13 -2.89
CA ASN A 81 -4.01 24.98 -2.69
C ASN A 81 -3.51 25.55 -1.35
N GLN A 82 -4.13 26.63 -0.85
CA GLN A 82 -3.75 27.23 0.43
C GLN A 82 -3.82 26.24 1.61
N TYR A 83 -4.78 25.31 1.63
CA TYR A 83 -4.88 24.30 2.69
C TYR A 83 -3.83 23.21 2.52
N ALA A 84 -3.57 22.80 1.29
CA ALA A 84 -2.51 21.84 0.99
C ALA A 84 -1.12 22.39 1.33
N ASP A 85 -0.86 23.66 0.99
CA ASP A 85 0.39 24.34 1.33
C ASP A 85 0.52 24.60 2.83
N ARG A 86 -0.59 24.92 3.52
CA ARG A 86 -0.62 25.08 4.97
C ARG A 86 -0.21 23.78 5.68
N LEU A 87 -0.80 22.65 5.32
CA LEU A 87 -0.46 21.37 5.92
C LEU A 87 1.02 21.01 5.67
N LEU A 88 1.53 21.26 4.47
CA LEU A 88 2.94 21.03 4.17
C LEU A 88 3.88 21.91 5.02
N ASN A 89 3.59 23.23 5.10
CA ASN A 89 4.53 24.19 5.66
C ASN A 89 4.41 24.37 7.17
N ASN A 90 3.19 24.25 7.73
CA ASN A 90 2.95 24.49 9.15
C ASN A 90 2.97 23.21 10.00
N VAL A 91 2.83 22.04 9.36
CA VAL A 91 2.74 20.75 10.06
C VAL A 91 3.88 19.82 9.69
N ILE A 92 4.05 19.54 8.41
CA ILE A 92 4.93 18.48 7.92
C ILE A 92 6.39 18.97 7.88
N ASN A 93 6.67 20.05 7.16
CA ASN A 93 8.00 20.66 7.05
C ASN A 93 8.25 21.63 8.21
N THR A 94 8.42 21.10 9.40
CA THR A 94 8.69 21.83 10.63
C THR A 94 9.81 21.15 11.41
N ASP A 95 10.35 21.82 12.43
CA ASP A 95 11.36 21.28 13.34
C ASP A 95 12.61 20.72 12.62
N GLY A 96 13.06 21.42 11.55
CA GLY A 96 14.22 21.04 10.76
C GLY A 96 13.92 20.03 9.64
N ILE A 97 12.66 19.67 9.44
CA ILE A 97 12.21 18.88 8.29
C ILE A 97 11.83 19.86 7.17
N ASP A 98 12.41 19.68 5.97
CA ASP A 98 12.20 20.52 4.79
C ASP A 98 12.11 19.75 3.47
N TYR A 99 12.15 18.43 3.56
CA TYR A 99 12.28 17.53 2.41
C TYR A 99 10.98 16.90 1.95
N TYR A 100 9.85 17.10 2.65
CA TYR A 100 8.57 16.66 2.13
C TYR A 100 8.09 17.58 1.00
N ARG A 101 7.37 16.98 0.07
CA ARG A 101 6.67 17.67 -1.02
C ARG A 101 5.23 17.17 -1.06
N ARG A 102 4.38 17.89 -1.76
CA ARG A 102 3.01 17.47 -2.04
C ARG A 102 2.79 17.20 -3.52
N GLY A 103 1.81 16.38 -3.86
CA GLY A 103 1.30 16.25 -5.21
C GLY A 103 0.54 17.51 -5.68
N PRO A 104 0.20 17.60 -6.98
CA PRO A 104 -0.73 18.61 -7.46
C PRO A 104 -2.14 18.34 -6.90
N LEU A 105 -2.79 19.39 -6.39
CA LEU A 105 -4.18 19.32 -5.98
C LEU A 105 -5.08 19.25 -7.21
N THR A 106 -5.98 18.28 -7.25
CA THR A 106 -7.06 18.20 -8.25
C THR A 106 -8.42 18.11 -7.56
N ASN A 107 -9.42 18.75 -8.14
CA ASN A 107 -10.82 18.74 -7.69
C ASN A 107 -11.75 18.90 -8.89
N GLN A 108 -11.61 18.03 -9.88
CA GLN A 108 -12.41 18.07 -11.11
C GLN A 108 -13.89 17.75 -10.85
N SER A 109 -14.17 17.01 -9.80
CA SER A 109 -15.53 16.71 -9.33
C SER A 109 -16.24 17.92 -8.66
N GLY A 110 -15.51 18.99 -8.31
CA GLY A 110 -16.07 20.24 -7.79
C GLY A 110 -16.48 20.22 -6.31
N GLY A 111 -16.00 19.27 -5.51
CA GLY A 111 -16.29 19.21 -4.08
C GLY A 111 -15.61 20.33 -3.27
N THR A 112 -16.14 20.64 -2.07
CA THR A 112 -15.53 21.59 -1.13
C THR A 112 -14.33 21.03 -0.40
N ILE A 113 -14.20 19.70 -0.35
CA ILE A 113 -13.10 18.92 0.22
C ILE A 113 -12.49 18.02 -0.85
N ALA A 114 -11.20 17.74 -0.72
CA ALA A 114 -10.41 16.95 -1.66
C ALA A 114 -9.50 15.96 -0.94
N ASN A 115 -8.91 15.06 -1.71
CA ASN A 115 -7.83 14.19 -1.27
C ASN A 115 -6.48 14.80 -1.63
N MET A 116 -5.44 14.45 -0.88
CA MET A 116 -4.08 14.95 -1.13
C MET A 116 -3.03 13.93 -0.73
N ILE A 117 -1.83 14.07 -1.32
CA ILE A 117 -0.65 13.27 -0.97
C ILE A 117 0.53 14.17 -0.58
N TYR A 118 1.25 13.74 0.46
CA TYR A 118 2.53 14.30 0.88
C TYR A 118 3.56 13.18 0.95
N TYR A 119 4.79 13.45 0.54
CA TYR A 119 5.80 12.41 0.42
C TYR A 119 7.22 12.92 0.71
N ASP A 120 8.07 12.04 1.23
CA ASP A 120 9.49 12.29 1.42
C ASP A 120 10.20 12.29 0.06
N SER A 121 10.60 13.48 -0.42
CA SER A 121 11.23 13.65 -1.72
C SER A 121 12.66 13.11 -1.82
N ARG A 122 13.25 12.69 -0.70
CA ARG A 122 14.55 12.02 -0.70
C ARG A 122 14.41 10.57 -1.19
N LYS A 123 13.22 9.96 -0.95
CA LYS A 123 12.90 8.56 -1.31
C LYS A 123 12.06 8.44 -2.58
N LEU A 124 11.17 9.38 -2.83
CA LEU A 124 10.19 9.30 -3.91
C LEU A 124 10.23 10.54 -4.79
N VAL A 125 10.14 10.32 -6.10
CA VAL A 125 10.01 11.41 -7.08
C VAL A 125 8.67 11.27 -7.79
N LEU A 126 7.86 12.32 -7.78
CA LEU A 126 6.57 12.33 -8.45
C LEU A 126 6.76 12.31 -9.98
N TYR A 127 6.22 11.28 -10.61
CA TYR A 127 6.26 11.10 -12.04
C TYR A 127 4.97 11.60 -12.72
N LYS A 128 3.79 11.28 -12.15
CA LYS A 128 2.51 11.58 -12.78
C LYS A 128 1.40 11.72 -11.75
N SER A 129 0.45 12.63 -12.03
CA SER A 129 -0.84 12.73 -11.35
C SER A 129 -1.97 12.34 -12.30
N THR A 130 -2.91 11.54 -11.83
CA THR A 130 -4.02 11.00 -12.62
C THR A 130 -5.32 11.11 -11.82
N PRO A 131 -6.08 12.21 -11.93
CA PRO A 131 -7.39 12.29 -11.29
C PRO A 131 -8.43 11.47 -12.06
N ILE A 132 -9.38 10.90 -11.33
CA ILE A 132 -10.58 10.24 -11.86
C ILE A 132 -11.79 10.99 -11.31
N THR A 133 -12.52 11.66 -12.19
CA THR A 133 -13.71 12.40 -11.82
C THR A 133 -14.85 11.46 -11.46
N THR A 134 -15.46 11.67 -10.30
CA THR A 134 -16.67 10.95 -9.87
C THR A 134 -17.86 11.91 -9.68
N ALA A 135 -19.00 11.42 -9.19
CA ALA A 135 -20.15 12.26 -8.90
C ALA A 135 -19.97 13.11 -7.64
N TYR A 136 -18.97 12.83 -6.79
CA TYR A 136 -18.81 13.49 -5.49
C TYR A 136 -17.45 14.15 -5.32
N ARG A 137 -16.38 13.35 -5.39
CA ARG A 137 -14.99 13.76 -5.18
C ARG A 137 -14.09 12.97 -6.13
N ASP A 138 -13.00 13.56 -6.57
CA ASP A 138 -12.02 12.83 -7.37
C ASP A 138 -11.47 11.62 -6.62
N ILE A 139 -11.14 10.54 -7.34
CA ILE A 139 -10.17 9.57 -6.91
C ILE A 139 -8.84 9.99 -7.49
N ASN A 140 -7.84 10.22 -6.64
CA ASN A 140 -6.57 10.81 -7.03
C ASN A 140 -5.48 9.75 -7.11
N GLY A 141 -4.89 9.55 -8.28
CA GLY A 141 -3.73 8.68 -8.47
C GLY A 141 -2.44 9.50 -8.60
N TYR A 142 -1.43 9.13 -7.83
CA TYR A 142 -0.10 9.73 -7.90
C TYR A 142 0.92 8.63 -8.12
N THR A 143 1.56 8.65 -9.28
CA THR A 143 2.61 7.70 -9.63
C THR A 143 3.96 8.29 -9.31
N PHE A 144 4.76 7.53 -8.59
CA PHE A 144 6.12 7.87 -8.22
C PHE A 144 7.09 6.83 -8.75
N TYR A 145 8.36 7.21 -8.81
CA TYR A 145 9.45 6.27 -8.85
C TYR A 145 10.34 6.45 -7.62
N TYR A 146 10.99 5.35 -7.21
CA TYR A 146 11.91 5.37 -6.08
C TYR A 146 13.22 6.04 -6.48
N ASN A 147 13.69 6.99 -5.64
CA ASN A 147 14.90 7.77 -5.88
C ASN A 147 16.13 6.96 -5.43
N THR A 148 16.69 6.19 -6.36
CA THR A 148 17.89 5.37 -6.14
C THR A 148 19.05 5.82 -7.03
N SER A 149 20.28 5.46 -6.65
CA SER A 149 21.47 5.67 -7.49
C SER A 149 21.40 4.93 -8.83
N ASP A 150 20.55 3.92 -8.96
CA ASP A 150 20.44 3.07 -10.15
C ASP A 150 19.57 3.66 -11.25
N LEU A 151 18.92 4.79 -11.01
CA LEU A 151 18.16 5.52 -12.03
C LEU A 151 19.00 5.83 -13.27
N SER A 152 20.31 6.09 -13.09
CA SER A 152 21.25 6.33 -14.18
C SER A 152 21.46 5.09 -15.08
N ASN A 153 21.17 3.90 -14.57
CA ASN A 153 21.26 2.61 -15.27
C ASN A 153 19.93 2.21 -15.92
N GLY A 154 18.89 3.06 -15.84
CA GLY A 154 17.54 2.79 -16.37
C GLY A 154 16.68 1.92 -15.47
N ASP A 155 17.14 1.60 -14.25
CA ASP A 155 16.39 0.79 -13.31
C ASP A 155 15.44 1.65 -12.45
N THR A 156 14.15 1.55 -12.72
CA THR A 156 13.14 2.42 -12.13
C THR A 156 12.01 1.60 -11.53
N ILE A 157 11.80 1.74 -10.21
CA ILE A 157 10.70 1.09 -9.48
C ILE A 157 9.55 2.07 -9.37
N PHE A 158 8.49 1.84 -10.12
CA PHE A 158 7.28 2.65 -10.06
C PHE A 158 6.31 2.13 -9.01
N THR A 159 5.60 3.08 -8.37
CA THR A 159 4.44 2.79 -7.52
C THR A 159 3.40 3.87 -7.67
N THR A 160 2.12 3.49 -7.62
CA THR A 160 1.00 4.44 -7.69
C THR A 160 0.17 4.39 -6.42
N PHE A 161 0.01 5.53 -5.75
CA PHE A 161 -0.89 5.68 -4.61
C PHE A 161 -2.21 6.27 -5.12
N TRP A 162 -3.28 5.47 -5.04
CA TRP A 162 -4.65 5.92 -5.29
C TRP A 162 -5.30 6.30 -3.96
N ILE A 163 -5.98 7.46 -3.94
CA ILE A 163 -6.65 7.99 -2.76
C ILE A 163 -8.10 8.23 -3.10
N GLY A 164 -9.01 7.71 -2.27
CA GLY A 164 -10.44 7.89 -2.43
C GLY A 164 -11.11 8.31 -1.13
N HIS A 165 -12.14 9.16 -1.25
CA HIS A 165 -13.13 9.36 -0.19
C HIS A 165 -14.50 9.07 -0.82
N LEU A 166 -14.99 7.86 -0.56
CA LEU A 166 -16.20 7.36 -1.21
C LEU A 166 -17.48 7.94 -0.58
N LYS A 167 -18.63 7.64 -1.18
CA LYS A 167 -19.92 8.14 -0.71
C LYS A 167 -20.28 7.60 0.66
N ALA A 168 -20.48 8.49 1.62
CA ALA A 168 -20.93 8.15 2.97
C ALA A 168 -22.39 7.66 3.02
N GLY A 169 -22.71 6.89 4.07
CA GLY A 169 -24.04 6.40 4.40
C GLY A 169 -24.31 4.96 3.98
N SER A 170 -25.20 4.28 4.74
CA SER A 170 -25.44 2.83 4.69
C SER A 170 -26.62 2.41 3.80
N SER A 171 -27.26 3.34 3.07
CA SER A 171 -28.34 2.96 2.18
C SER A 171 -27.83 2.26 0.92
N SER A 172 -28.63 1.38 0.33
CA SER A 172 -28.30 0.68 -0.93
C SER A 172 -27.95 1.62 -2.08
N ALA A 173 -28.57 2.81 -2.12
CA ALA A 173 -28.22 3.85 -3.09
C ALA A 173 -26.80 4.41 -2.88
N ASN A 174 -26.36 4.52 -1.61
CA ASN A 174 -25.01 4.93 -1.27
C ASN A 174 -23.99 3.82 -1.58
N GLU A 175 -24.32 2.56 -1.32
CA GLU A 175 -23.50 1.40 -1.70
C GLU A 175 -23.33 1.35 -3.24
N GLN A 176 -24.40 1.55 -4.00
CA GLN A 176 -24.32 1.62 -5.47
C GLN A 176 -23.47 2.81 -5.95
N SER A 177 -23.51 3.93 -5.22
CA SER A 177 -22.66 5.10 -5.52
C SER A 177 -21.18 4.77 -5.29
N ARG A 178 -20.83 4.09 -4.18
CA ARG A 178 -19.47 3.61 -3.90
C ARG A 178 -18.99 2.64 -4.98
N TYR A 179 -19.84 1.66 -5.34
CA TYR A 179 -19.54 0.75 -6.44
C TYR A 179 -19.19 1.50 -7.74
N THR A 180 -20.03 2.50 -8.12
CA THR A 180 -19.79 3.28 -9.33
C THR A 180 -18.47 4.05 -9.30
N GLN A 181 -18.09 4.59 -8.13
CA GLN A 181 -16.81 5.27 -7.94
C GLN A 181 -15.63 4.28 -8.10
N VAL A 182 -15.71 3.13 -7.43
CA VAL A 182 -14.69 2.08 -7.48
C VAL A 182 -14.57 1.47 -8.87
N HIS A 183 -15.70 1.22 -9.55
CA HIS A 183 -15.71 0.70 -10.91
C HIS A 183 -14.94 1.60 -11.89
N LYS A 184 -15.03 2.92 -11.72
CA LYS A 184 -14.20 3.86 -12.50
C LYS A 184 -12.71 3.69 -12.22
N LEU A 185 -12.33 3.47 -10.96
CA LEU A 185 -10.95 3.20 -10.58
C LEU A 185 -10.44 1.91 -11.22
N MET A 186 -11.19 0.81 -11.06
CA MET A 186 -10.80 -0.51 -11.58
C MET A 186 -10.70 -0.49 -13.11
N THR A 187 -11.67 0.16 -13.78
CA THR A 187 -11.62 0.38 -15.23
C THR A 187 -10.39 1.18 -15.64
N ARG A 188 -10.01 2.22 -14.87
CA ARG A 188 -8.83 3.03 -15.16
C ARG A 188 -7.55 2.23 -15.02
N ILE A 189 -7.43 1.42 -13.96
CA ILE A 189 -6.26 0.56 -13.72
C ILE A 189 -6.17 -0.51 -14.82
N ALA A 190 -7.25 -1.22 -15.12
CA ALA A 190 -7.26 -2.25 -16.14
C ALA A 190 -6.94 -1.71 -17.54
N ASN A 191 -7.49 -0.55 -17.91
CA ASN A 191 -7.22 0.10 -19.19
C ASN A 191 -5.80 0.67 -19.32
N SER A 192 -5.03 0.73 -18.23
CA SER A 192 -3.61 1.09 -18.33
C SER A 192 -2.80 0.02 -19.06
N GLY A 193 -3.28 -1.23 -19.06
CA GLY A 193 -2.60 -2.39 -19.62
C GLY A 193 -1.32 -2.78 -18.86
N LEU A 194 -1.00 -2.07 -17.79
CA LEU A 194 0.23 -2.26 -17.02
C LEU A 194 -0.11 -2.61 -15.57
N PRO A 195 -0.12 -3.90 -15.21
CA PRO A 195 -0.13 -4.30 -13.81
C PRO A 195 1.18 -3.83 -13.14
N GLY A 196 1.16 -3.64 -11.83
CA GLY A 196 2.36 -3.16 -11.11
C GLY A 196 2.08 -2.84 -9.64
N ASN A 197 2.98 -2.07 -9.04
CA ASN A 197 2.86 -1.65 -7.66
C ASN A 197 1.84 -0.51 -7.53
N TYR A 198 0.73 -0.75 -6.86
CA TYR A 198 -0.22 0.31 -6.51
C TYR A 198 -0.94 0.01 -5.20
N THR A 199 -1.37 1.06 -4.52
CA THR A 199 -2.24 1.02 -3.35
C THR A 199 -3.52 1.76 -3.64
N PHE A 200 -4.60 1.41 -2.96
CA PHE A 200 -5.81 2.22 -2.86
C PHE A 200 -6.13 2.44 -1.38
N SER A 201 -6.11 3.69 -0.96
CA SER A 201 -6.37 4.05 0.43
C SER A 201 -7.37 5.20 0.51
N GLY A 202 -8.05 5.29 1.65
CA GLY A 202 -8.99 6.37 1.87
C GLY A 202 -10.02 6.05 2.93
N ASP A 203 -10.90 7.00 3.14
CA ASP A 203 -12.18 6.79 3.79
C ASP A 203 -13.14 6.19 2.75
N LEU A 204 -13.25 4.85 2.77
CA LEU A 204 -14.02 4.13 1.79
C LEU A 204 -15.51 4.03 2.17
N ASN A 205 -15.89 4.38 3.40
CA ASN A 205 -17.27 4.35 3.90
C ASN A 205 -17.98 2.99 3.66
N ILE A 206 -17.22 1.89 3.65
CA ILE A 206 -17.70 0.52 3.44
C ILE A 206 -17.97 -0.12 4.80
N TYR A 207 -19.16 -0.70 4.99
CA TYR A 207 -19.59 -1.28 6.27
C TYR A 207 -19.27 -2.77 6.40
N TYR A 208 -19.13 -3.49 5.27
CA TYR A 208 -18.91 -4.93 5.25
C TYR A 208 -18.26 -5.39 3.93
N SER A 209 -17.59 -6.53 3.99
CA SER A 209 -16.83 -7.05 2.86
C SER A 209 -17.66 -7.45 1.63
N ASP A 210 -18.95 -7.76 1.82
CA ASP A 210 -19.82 -8.17 0.72
C ASP A 210 -20.44 -6.97 -0.04
N GLU A 211 -20.13 -5.71 0.38
CA GLU A 211 -20.57 -4.56 -0.41
C GLU A 211 -20.02 -4.62 -1.84
N PRO A 212 -20.85 -4.25 -2.85
CA PRO A 212 -20.41 -4.29 -4.25
C PRO A 212 -19.11 -3.55 -4.53
N ALA A 213 -18.84 -2.44 -3.81
CA ALA A 213 -17.61 -1.67 -3.95
C ALA A 213 -16.38 -2.45 -3.47
N TYR A 214 -16.47 -3.12 -2.34
CA TYR A 214 -15.36 -3.93 -1.82
C TYR A 214 -15.11 -5.17 -2.69
N GLN A 215 -16.19 -5.81 -3.16
CA GLN A 215 -16.11 -6.95 -4.06
C GLN A 215 -15.50 -6.56 -5.42
N GLU A 216 -15.83 -5.39 -5.97
CA GLU A 216 -15.22 -4.87 -7.20
C GLU A 216 -13.71 -4.66 -7.04
N LEU A 217 -13.23 -4.24 -5.86
CA LEU A 217 -11.81 -4.08 -5.56
C LEU A 217 -11.11 -5.44 -5.41
N THR A 218 -11.66 -6.34 -4.59
CA THR A 218 -10.97 -7.54 -4.12
C THR A 218 -11.24 -8.78 -4.96
N ASN A 219 -12.34 -8.82 -5.71
CA ASN A 219 -12.74 -9.92 -6.58
C ASN A 219 -12.89 -9.52 -8.05
N TYR A 220 -12.20 -8.44 -8.47
CA TYR A 220 -12.20 -8.00 -9.87
C TYR A 220 -11.87 -9.16 -10.81
N SER A 221 -12.54 -9.23 -11.97
CA SER A 221 -12.48 -10.39 -12.86
C SER A 221 -11.06 -10.73 -13.33
N ASN A 222 -10.24 -9.70 -13.60
CA ASN A 222 -8.82 -9.90 -13.90
C ASN A 222 -7.99 -9.83 -12.62
N SER A 223 -7.44 -10.97 -12.20
CA SER A 223 -6.68 -11.10 -10.95
C SER A 223 -5.41 -10.24 -10.88
N LEU A 224 -4.85 -9.83 -12.02
CA LEU A 224 -3.67 -8.95 -12.07
C LEU A 224 -3.95 -7.55 -11.54
N TYR A 225 -5.22 -7.12 -11.58
CA TYR A 225 -5.65 -5.79 -11.15
C TYR A 225 -6.46 -5.79 -9.86
N ARG A 226 -6.65 -6.96 -9.22
CA ARG A 226 -7.32 -7.03 -7.92
C ARG A 226 -6.53 -6.30 -6.86
N PHE A 227 -7.26 -5.78 -5.89
CA PHE A 227 -6.64 -5.37 -4.64
C PHE A 227 -6.69 -6.50 -3.62
N TYR A 228 -5.72 -6.51 -2.72
CA TYR A 228 -5.66 -7.37 -1.55
C TYR A 228 -5.79 -6.50 -0.30
N ASP A 229 -6.50 -7.02 0.69
CA ASP A 229 -6.64 -6.39 1.99
C ASP A 229 -5.60 -6.96 2.96
N PRO A 230 -4.57 -6.20 3.36
CA PRO A 230 -3.53 -6.71 4.27
C PRO A 230 -4.02 -7.06 5.67
N ALA A 231 -5.21 -6.59 6.06
CA ALA A 231 -5.83 -6.96 7.32
C ALA A 231 -6.44 -8.37 7.29
N GLU A 232 -6.67 -8.95 6.11
CA GLU A 232 -7.22 -10.30 5.89
C GLU A 232 -8.46 -10.62 6.75
N SER A 233 -9.31 -9.61 6.93
CA SER A 233 -10.44 -9.67 7.86
C SER A 233 -11.76 -9.35 7.17
N PRO A 234 -12.24 -10.20 6.24
CA PRO A 234 -13.55 -10.04 5.62
C PRO A 234 -14.66 -10.26 6.64
N GLY A 235 -15.77 -9.54 6.48
CA GLY A 235 -16.94 -9.70 7.34
C GLY A 235 -17.79 -8.44 7.43
N TYR A 236 -18.73 -8.46 8.37
CA TYR A 236 -19.54 -7.30 8.74
C TYR A 236 -18.84 -6.54 9.85
N TRP A 237 -18.26 -5.39 9.52
CA TRP A 237 -17.36 -4.65 10.42
C TRP A 237 -18.11 -3.75 11.39
N HIS A 238 -19.22 -3.13 10.94
CA HIS A 238 -19.98 -2.18 11.73
C HIS A 238 -20.45 -2.77 13.07
N SER A 239 -20.13 -2.09 14.15
CA SER A 239 -20.50 -2.45 15.53
C SER A 239 -20.20 -3.90 15.94
N ASN A 240 -19.14 -4.50 15.35
CA ASN A 240 -18.77 -5.88 15.58
C ASN A 240 -17.42 -5.99 16.30
N GLY A 241 -17.46 -6.48 17.55
CA GLY A 241 -16.30 -6.59 18.43
C GLY A 241 -15.16 -7.47 17.91
N GLN A 242 -15.44 -8.40 16.98
CA GLN A 242 -14.40 -9.22 16.36
C GLN A 242 -13.42 -8.39 15.52
N PHE A 243 -13.86 -7.23 15.04
CA PHE A 243 -13.08 -6.32 14.20
C PHE A 243 -12.62 -5.05 14.94
N SER A 244 -12.75 -5.00 16.27
CA SER A 244 -12.42 -3.80 17.06
C SER A 244 -11.03 -3.23 16.79
N SER A 245 -10.04 -4.09 16.49
CA SER A 245 -8.67 -3.66 16.17
C SER A 245 -8.56 -2.90 14.82
N LEU A 246 -9.60 -2.97 13.99
CA LEU A 246 -9.65 -2.37 12.66
C LEU A 246 -10.59 -1.16 12.58
N HIS A 247 -11.37 -0.88 13.63
CA HIS A 247 -12.30 0.25 13.62
C HIS A 247 -11.55 1.57 13.65
N THR A 248 -11.93 2.49 12.76
CA THR A 248 -11.29 3.79 12.57
C THR A 248 -12.19 4.97 12.95
N GLN A 249 -13.52 4.81 12.97
CA GLN A 249 -14.50 5.83 13.33
C GLN A 249 -15.51 5.28 14.35
N SER A 250 -16.02 6.09 15.31
CA SER A 250 -15.61 7.46 15.64
C SER A 250 -14.71 7.51 16.89
N THR A 251 -13.77 8.45 16.92
CA THR A 251 -12.89 8.67 18.09
C THR A 251 -13.64 9.12 19.35
N ARG A 252 -14.94 9.49 19.24
CA ARG A 252 -15.80 10.04 20.30
C ARG A 252 -17.11 9.27 20.41
N THR A 253 -17.63 9.21 21.63
CA THR A 253 -18.93 8.58 21.93
C THR A 253 -20.10 9.55 21.87
N GLN A 254 -19.85 10.86 21.87
CA GLN A 254 -20.86 11.92 21.86
C GLN A 254 -20.57 12.92 20.76
N ASN A 255 -21.64 13.44 20.13
CA ASN A 255 -21.52 14.54 19.18
C ASN A 255 -20.99 15.79 19.90
N ALA A 256 -20.00 16.41 19.32
CA ALA A 256 -19.46 17.68 19.75
C ALA A 256 -18.87 18.41 18.55
N ASP A 257 -19.32 19.63 18.34
CA ASP A 257 -18.83 20.48 17.25
C ASP A 257 -18.96 19.80 15.86
N CYS A 258 -17.84 19.63 15.16
CA CYS A 258 -17.76 18.95 13.86
C CYS A 258 -17.73 17.42 13.93
N PHE A 259 -17.52 16.84 15.10
CA PHE A 259 -17.19 15.43 15.25
C PHE A 259 -18.44 14.55 15.21
N SER A 260 -18.40 13.48 14.44
CA SER A 260 -19.37 12.39 14.52
C SER A 260 -19.23 11.65 15.86
N ALA A 261 -20.35 11.13 16.38
CA ALA A 261 -20.38 10.26 17.56
C ALA A 261 -20.51 8.78 17.16
N GLY A 262 -20.67 7.94 18.17
CA GLY A 262 -20.90 6.50 18.05
C GLY A 262 -19.82 5.69 18.74
N GLY A 263 -18.63 6.24 18.87
CA GLY A 263 -17.47 5.49 19.31
C GLY A 263 -16.83 4.71 18.15
N LEU A 264 -15.76 3.99 18.44
CA LEU A 264 -15.01 3.22 17.43
C LEU A 264 -15.77 1.93 17.10
N ASP A 265 -16.52 1.94 16.02
CA ASP A 265 -17.37 0.82 15.61
C ASP A 265 -17.41 0.58 14.08
N ASP A 266 -16.76 1.46 13.29
CA ASP A 266 -16.70 1.35 11.84
C ASP A 266 -15.26 1.29 11.31
N ARG A 267 -15.03 0.41 10.31
CA ARG A 267 -13.79 0.30 9.56
C ARG A 267 -13.90 1.06 8.24
N PHE A 268 -13.84 2.37 8.27
CA PHE A 268 -14.00 3.20 7.07
C PHE A 268 -12.69 3.52 6.37
N ASP A 269 -11.62 3.75 7.13
CA ASP A 269 -10.29 4.02 6.57
C ASP A 269 -9.56 2.70 6.30
N ILE A 270 -9.27 2.45 5.03
CA ILE A 270 -8.72 1.18 4.56
C ILE A 270 -7.51 1.49 3.65
N ILE A 271 -6.48 0.64 3.72
CA ILE A 271 -5.39 0.58 2.75
C ILE A 271 -5.43 -0.80 2.10
N LEU A 272 -5.60 -0.83 0.80
CA LEU A 272 -5.54 -2.02 -0.04
C LEU A 272 -4.29 -1.94 -0.92
N VAL A 273 -3.73 -3.10 -1.26
CA VAL A 273 -2.50 -3.19 -2.05
C VAL A 273 -2.69 -4.05 -3.30
N SER A 274 -1.92 -3.78 -4.35
CA SER A 274 -1.91 -4.61 -5.56
C SER A 274 -1.35 -6.00 -5.30
N PRO A 275 -1.58 -6.99 -6.19
CA PRO A 275 -0.95 -8.30 -6.12
C PRO A 275 0.57 -8.20 -6.06
N TYR A 276 1.14 -7.25 -6.78
CA TYR A 276 2.58 -7.02 -6.85
C TYR A 276 3.17 -6.66 -5.49
N ILE A 277 2.53 -5.75 -4.77
CA ILE A 277 2.94 -5.36 -3.41
C ILE A 277 2.63 -6.49 -2.41
N TYR A 278 1.46 -7.13 -2.53
CA TYR A 278 1.06 -8.18 -1.58
C TYR A 278 1.98 -9.40 -1.63
N TYR A 279 2.40 -9.81 -2.84
CA TYR A 279 3.30 -10.96 -3.06
C TYR A 279 4.76 -10.59 -3.25
N GLY A 280 5.10 -9.31 -3.28
CA GLY A 280 6.47 -8.85 -3.51
C GLY A 280 7.02 -9.22 -4.89
N SER A 281 6.18 -9.15 -5.93
CA SER A 281 6.56 -9.62 -7.27
C SER A 281 7.37 -8.62 -8.07
N ASP A 282 7.40 -7.35 -7.67
CA ASP A 282 8.05 -6.24 -8.38
C ASP A 282 8.79 -5.34 -7.40
N ARG A 283 9.74 -5.90 -6.65
CA ARG A 283 10.71 -5.21 -5.80
C ARG A 283 10.13 -4.33 -4.68
N LEU A 284 8.81 -4.19 -4.58
CA LEU A 284 8.09 -3.55 -3.50
C LEU A 284 7.14 -4.56 -2.87
N HIS A 285 7.29 -4.83 -1.57
CA HIS A 285 6.45 -5.80 -0.89
C HIS A 285 5.93 -5.29 0.45
N TYR A 286 4.73 -5.71 0.77
CA TYR A 286 4.09 -5.47 2.05
C TYR A 286 4.84 -6.18 3.19
N VAL A 287 5.02 -5.50 4.31
CA VAL A 287 5.60 -6.08 5.52
C VAL A 287 4.49 -6.71 6.35
N ASP A 288 4.48 -8.02 6.44
CA ASP A 288 3.45 -8.77 7.17
C ASP A 288 3.25 -8.24 8.60
N GLY A 289 1.99 -8.00 8.96
CA GLY A 289 1.60 -7.50 10.27
C GLY A 289 1.89 -6.00 10.51
N SER A 290 2.34 -5.26 9.50
CA SER A 290 2.56 -3.82 9.59
C SER A 290 1.28 -2.98 9.45
N TYR A 291 0.20 -3.55 8.90
CA TYR A 291 -1.10 -2.88 8.84
C TYR A 291 -1.62 -2.60 10.25
N LYS A 292 -1.85 -1.33 10.59
CA LYS A 292 -2.30 -0.93 11.94
C LYS A 292 -3.18 0.30 11.88
N VAL A 293 -4.19 0.33 12.74
CA VAL A 293 -4.95 1.53 13.07
C VAL A 293 -4.28 2.20 14.27
N ILE A 294 -3.78 3.41 14.10
CA ILE A 294 -3.07 4.13 15.17
C ILE A 294 -4.06 4.62 16.21
N GLY A 295 -3.85 4.22 17.45
CA GLY A 295 -4.75 4.54 18.58
C GLY A 295 -5.76 3.43 18.87
N GLN A 296 -5.82 2.38 18.07
CA GLN A 296 -6.68 1.23 18.35
C GLN A 296 -5.93 0.15 19.14
N ASP A 297 -6.53 -0.32 20.24
CA ASP A 297 -5.99 -1.41 21.07
C ASP A 297 -6.86 -2.69 21.03
N GLY A 298 -7.90 -2.69 20.18
CA GLY A 298 -8.84 -3.81 20.05
C GLY A 298 -9.92 -3.89 21.13
N ASN A 299 -9.91 -2.98 22.12
CA ASN A 299 -10.82 -3.02 23.27
C ASN A 299 -11.78 -1.82 23.33
N ARG A 300 -12.00 -1.14 22.18
CA ARG A 300 -12.72 0.15 22.15
C ARG A 300 -13.99 0.11 21.33
N LEU A 301 -14.62 -1.04 21.22
CA LEU A 301 -15.92 -1.13 20.54
C LEU A 301 -16.93 -0.14 21.15
N ASN A 302 -17.51 0.71 20.30
CA ASN A 302 -18.42 1.80 20.69
C ASN A 302 -17.84 2.76 21.76
N GLY A 303 -16.51 2.78 21.90
CA GLY A 303 -15.78 3.57 22.90
C GLY A 303 -14.97 4.70 22.27
N SER A 304 -14.44 5.56 23.15
CA SER A 304 -13.57 6.66 22.74
C SER A 304 -12.11 6.22 22.63
N VAL A 305 -11.32 6.92 21.78
CA VAL A 305 -9.88 6.68 21.68
C VAL A 305 -9.11 7.00 22.97
N ILE A 306 -9.66 7.86 23.86
CA ILE A 306 -9.00 8.27 25.10
C ILE A 306 -9.63 7.72 26.38
N SER A 307 -10.86 7.19 26.32
CA SER A 307 -11.59 6.72 27.52
C SER A 307 -12.18 5.32 27.30
N PRO A 308 -11.81 4.34 28.14
CA PRO A 308 -10.79 4.38 29.20
C PRO A 308 -9.40 4.75 28.67
N ALA A 309 -8.45 5.03 29.56
CA ALA A 309 -7.08 5.44 29.20
C ALA A 309 -6.47 4.49 28.17
N ASN A 310 -5.86 5.08 27.13
CA ASN A 310 -5.26 4.32 26.04
C ASN A 310 -3.76 4.16 26.29
N TYR A 311 -3.31 2.93 26.46
CA TYR A 311 -1.91 2.59 26.72
C TYR A 311 -1.19 2.01 25.48
N SER A 312 -1.88 1.88 24.33
CA SER A 312 -1.25 1.39 23.10
C SER A 312 -0.39 2.45 22.41
N ILE A 313 -0.59 3.71 22.78
CA ILE A 313 0.13 4.87 22.25
C ILE A 313 0.40 5.89 23.39
N PRO A 314 1.36 6.83 23.22
CA PRO A 314 1.59 7.91 24.18
C PRO A 314 0.34 8.75 24.40
N SER A 315 0.11 9.22 25.64
CA SER A 315 -1.11 9.94 26.01
C SER A 315 -1.32 11.26 25.24
N ASN A 316 -0.23 11.97 24.90
CA ASN A 316 -0.30 13.16 24.06
C ASN A 316 -0.74 12.83 22.62
N VAL A 317 -0.36 11.67 22.10
CA VAL A 317 -0.81 11.19 20.77
C VAL A 317 -2.28 10.80 20.83
N ALA A 318 -2.72 10.09 21.88
CA ALA A 318 -4.13 9.76 22.08
C ALA A 318 -4.99 11.02 22.15
N THR A 319 -4.54 12.04 22.90
CA THR A 319 -5.22 13.35 22.97
C THR A 319 -5.25 14.05 21.61
N ALA A 320 -4.15 14.00 20.86
CA ALA A 320 -4.08 14.59 19.52
C ALA A 320 -5.06 13.92 18.56
N LEU A 321 -5.15 12.59 18.56
CA LEU A 321 -6.13 11.83 17.75
C LEU A 321 -7.57 12.21 18.10
N TYR A 322 -7.88 12.30 19.40
CA TYR A 322 -9.21 12.68 19.88
C TYR A 322 -9.62 14.10 19.47
N GLN A 323 -8.66 15.04 19.45
CA GLN A 323 -8.94 16.45 19.14
C GLN A 323 -8.86 16.77 17.64
N GLN A 324 -8.19 15.92 16.85
CA GLN A 324 -7.93 16.20 15.43
C GLN A 324 -9.08 15.78 14.53
N SER A 325 -9.59 14.56 14.68
CA SER A 325 -10.55 13.96 13.76
C SER A 325 -11.46 12.96 14.48
N ASP A 326 -12.62 12.72 13.93
CA ASP A 326 -13.47 11.59 14.29
C ASP A 326 -12.97 10.28 13.67
N HIS A 327 -11.94 10.32 12.85
CA HIS A 327 -11.26 9.14 12.31
C HIS A 327 -9.90 8.89 12.97
N LEU A 328 -9.45 7.63 12.94
CA LEU A 328 -8.08 7.21 13.28
C LEU A 328 -7.28 6.95 12.00
N PRO A 329 -5.98 7.31 11.97
CA PRO A 329 -5.16 7.01 10.83
C PRO A 329 -4.78 5.53 10.75
N VAL A 330 -4.68 5.03 9.52
CA VAL A 330 -4.22 3.67 9.19
C VAL A 330 -2.83 3.74 8.59
N ILE A 331 -1.95 2.83 8.98
CA ILE A 331 -0.60 2.72 8.42
C ILE A 331 -0.35 1.34 7.83
N LEU A 332 0.62 1.30 6.92
CA LEU A 332 1.14 0.10 6.30
C LEU A 332 2.60 0.34 5.92
N ASP A 333 3.49 -0.63 6.22
CA ASP A 333 4.89 -0.59 5.82
C ASP A 333 5.11 -1.47 4.60
N MET A 334 5.90 -0.95 3.65
CA MET A 334 6.37 -1.66 2.47
C MET A 334 7.90 -1.59 2.43
N VAL A 335 8.55 -2.70 2.13
CA VAL A 335 9.99 -2.74 1.87
C VAL A 335 10.22 -2.67 0.37
N ILE A 336 11.17 -1.85 -0.01
CA ILE A 336 11.64 -1.73 -1.38
C ILE A 336 13.04 -2.34 -1.48
N ASP A 337 13.20 -3.26 -2.44
CA ASP A 337 14.49 -3.87 -2.77
C ASP A 337 15.17 -3.03 -3.85
N ALA A 338 15.96 -2.07 -3.40
CA ALA A 338 16.81 -1.28 -4.29
C ALA A 338 18.07 -2.09 -4.63
N HIS A 339 18.12 -2.69 -5.82
CA HIS A 339 19.30 -3.40 -6.30
C HIS A 339 20.23 -2.45 -7.06
N VAL A 340 21.51 -2.53 -6.71
CA VAL A 340 22.58 -1.92 -7.48
C VAL A 340 23.05 -2.93 -8.53
N GLY A 341 22.71 -2.72 -9.78
CA GLY A 341 23.51 -3.18 -10.90
C GLY A 341 23.23 -4.56 -11.52
N VAL A 342 22.02 -5.12 -11.42
CA VAL A 342 21.60 -6.19 -12.33
C VAL A 342 20.27 -5.81 -12.97
N GLN A 343 20.24 -5.59 -14.26
CA GLN A 343 19.00 -5.47 -15.02
C GLN A 343 18.25 -6.79 -14.92
N GLU A 344 17.26 -6.90 -14.01
CA GLU A 344 16.31 -8.00 -14.11
C GLU A 344 15.41 -7.72 -15.31
N PHE A 345 15.51 -8.61 -16.28
CA PHE A 345 14.63 -8.63 -17.43
C PHE A 345 13.22 -8.95 -16.94
N GLN A 346 12.27 -8.00 -17.14
CA GLN A 346 10.85 -8.22 -16.81
C GLN A 346 10.24 -8.99 -17.99
N PRO A 347 9.89 -10.26 -17.80
CA PRO A 347 9.26 -11.02 -18.88
C PRO A 347 7.85 -10.51 -19.18
N ASP A 348 7.41 -10.67 -20.41
CA ASP A 348 6.06 -10.31 -20.87
C ASP A 348 4.94 -11.19 -20.27
N TYR A 349 5.24 -11.89 -19.19
CA TYR A 349 4.31 -12.76 -18.50
C TYR A 349 4.46 -12.67 -16.97
N PHE A 350 3.36 -12.89 -16.29
CA PHE A 350 3.29 -12.88 -14.83
C PHE A 350 3.06 -14.27 -14.28
N VAL A 351 3.78 -14.62 -13.20
CA VAL A 351 3.64 -15.90 -12.50
C VAL A 351 3.34 -15.64 -11.03
N LYS A 352 2.23 -16.18 -10.57
CA LYS A 352 1.86 -16.24 -9.16
C LYS A 352 1.86 -17.69 -8.71
N VAL A 353 2.46 -17.96 -7.55
CA VAL A 353 2.46 -19.27 -6.91
C VAL A 353 1.64 -19.18 -5.64
N ILE A 354 0.70 -20.09 -5.44
CA ILE A 354 -0.06 -20.17 -4.20
C ILE A 354 0.84 -20.77 -3.12
N ASN A 355 1.19 -19.97 -2.14
CA ASN A 355 1.99 -20.34 -0.96
C ASN A 355 1.14 -20.25 0.31
N PRO A 356 1.36 -21.15 1.27
CA PRO A 356 2.24 -22.33 1.23
C PRO A 356 1.67 -23.49 0.44
N VAL A 357 2.57 -24.32 -0.12
CA VAL A 357 2.21 -25.55 -0.87
C VAL A 357 2.08 -26.72 0.10
N ARG A 358 1.09 -27.58 -0.15
CA ARG A 358 0.92 -28.85 0.60
C ARG A 358 1.13 -30.06 -0.29
N GLU A 359 0.08 -30.50 -0.99
CA GLU A 359 0.10 -31.69 -1.86
C GLU A 359 0.22 -31.33 -3.34
N GLU A 360 -0.21 -30.11 -3.69
CA GLU A 360 -0.22 -29.61 -5.07
C GLU A 360 0.39 -28.20 -5.13
N LEU A 361 1.27 -28.01 -6.09
CA LEU A 361 1.80 -26.72 -6.48
C LEU A 361 0.83 -26.06 -7.45
N GLN A 362 0.14 -25.03 -7.01
CA GLN A 362 -0.81 -24.26 -7.83
C GLN A 362 -0.18 -22.96 -8.29
N ILE A 363 -0.33 -22.66 -9.58
CA ILE A 363 0.31 -21.55 -10.25
C ILE A 363 -0.73 -20.86 -11.13
N GLU A 364 -0.83 -19.56 -10.98
CA GLU A 364 -1.54 -18.67 -11.90
C GLU A 364 -0.51 -18.00 -12.79
N LEU A 365 -0.66 -18.14 -14.10
CA LEU A 365 0.16 -17.50 -15.10
C LEU A 365 -0.70 -16.60 -15.97
N GLN A 366 -0.24 -15.37 -16.20
CA GLN A 366 -0.83 -14.45 -17.17
C GLN A 366 0.22 -14.13 -18.21
N ASN A 367 -0.10 -14.34 -19.48
CA ASN A 367 0.76 -14.03 -20.62
C ASN A 367 0.00 -13.28 -21.72
N ASN A 368 0.72 -12.50 -22.50
CA ASN A 368 0.14 -11.67 -23.55
C ASN A 368 0.04 -12.39 -24.90
N GLU A 369 0.79 -13.46 -25.08
CA GLU A 369 0.82 -14.26 -26.31
C GLU A 369 0.97 -15.75 -25.98
N ALA A 370 0.55 -16.62 -26.90
CA ALA A 370 0.75 -18.06 -26.76
C ALA A 370 2.25 -18.39 -26.85
N ALA A 371 2.76 -19.19 -25.93
CA ALA A 371 4.18 -19.55 -25.88
C ALA A 371 4.41 -20.90 -25.20
N HIS A 372 5.59 -21.48 -25.44
CA HIS A 372 6.08 -22.65 -24.72
C HIS A 372 6.84 -22.22 -23.46
N TYR A 373 6.54 -22.88 -22.35
CA TYR A 373 7.14 -22.65 -21.05
C TYR A 373 7.80 -23.90 -20.49
N THR A 374 8.97 -23.71 -19.90
CA THR A 374 9.61 -24.72 -19.05
C THR A 374 9.42 -24.32 -17.60
N VAL A 375 8.78 -25.19 -16.82
CA VAL A 375 8.54 -25.02 -15.38
C VAL A 375 9.42 -25.99 -14.64
N SER A 376 10.42 -25.49 -13.90
CA SER A 376 11.38 -26.33 -13.17
C SER A 376 11.30 -26.07 -11.68
N ILE A 377 11.32 -27.14 -10.88
CA ILE A 377 11.32 -27.10 -9.42
C ILE A 377 12.68 -27.50 -8.92
N TYR A 378 13.28 -26.66 -8.07
CA TYR A 378 14.59 -26.92 -7.44
C TYR A 378 14.44 -26.93 -5.92
N SER A 379 15.24 -27.76 -5.26
CA SER A 379 15.50 -27.60 -3.84
C SER A 379 16.33 -26.35 -3.58
N ILE A 380 16.34 -25.86 -2.33
CA ILE A 380 17.05 -24.62 -1.97
C ILE A 380 18.58 -24.70 -2.17
N ASP A 381 19.14 -25.91 -2.21
CA ASP A 381 20.53 -26.18 -2.53
C ASP A 381 20.83 -26.29 -4.06
N GLY A 382 19.82 -25.96 -4.89
CA GLY A 382 19.96 -25.89 -6.36
C GLY A 382 19.79 -27.21 -7.11
N ARG A 383 19.41 -28.31 -6.44
CA ARG A 383 19.15 -29.59 -7.11
C ARG A 383 17.82 -29.56 -7.83
N LEU A 384 17.80 -29.91 -9.13
CA LEU A 384 16.58 -30.05 -9.92
C LEU A 384 15.76 -31.27 -9.41
N LEU A 385 14.49 -31.03 -9.13
CA LEU A 385 13.54 -32.02 -8.61
C LEU A 385 12.52 -32.46 -9.67
N ALA A 386 12.02 -31.52 -10.47
CA ALA A 386 11.10 -31.79 -11.57
C ALA A 386 11.20 -30.73 -12.66
N THR A 387 10.78 -31.10 -13.87
CA THR A 387 10.63 -30.18 -15.01
C THR A 387 9.38 -30.56 -15.79
N HIS A 388 8.57 -29.54 -16.13
CA HIS A 388 7.37 -29.67 -16.94
C HIS A 388 7.50 -28.75 -18.16
N GLN A 389 6.96 -29.21 -19.28
CA GLN A 389 6.89 -28.42 -20.53
C GLN A 389 5.41 -28.15 -20.81
N GLU A 390 5.08 -26.88 -20.95
CA GLU A 390 3.71 -26.43 -21.17
C GLU A 390 3.63 -25.59 -22.43
N HIS A 391 2.56 -25.76 -23.20
CA HIS A 391 2.15 -24.81 -24.22
C HIS A 391 0.91 -24.09 -23.75
N LEU A 392 1.02 -22.78 -23.54
CA LEU A 392 -0.04 -21.97 -22.92
C LEU A 392 -0.51 -20.91 -23.90
N ASP A 393 -1.82 -20.83 -24.07
CA ASP A 393 -2.48 -19.79 -24.86
C ASP A 393 -2.35 -18.41 -24.19
N ALA A 394 -2.55 -17.33 -24.94
CA ALA A 394 -2.61 -15.98 -24.38
C ALA A 394 -3.73 -15.84 -23.36
N GLY A 395 -3.47 -15.10 -22.30
CA GLY A 395 -4.43 -14.83 -21.21
C GLY A 395 -4.07 -15.46 -19.87
N SER A 396 -5.06 -15.66 -19.02
CA SER A 396 -4.89 -16.24 -17.69
C SER A 396 -4.95 -17.75 -17.73
N GLN A 397 -3.92 -18.42 -17.23
CA GLN A 397 -3.79 -19.88 -17.18
C GLN A 397 -3.62 -20.34 -15.73
N HIS A 398 -4.17 -21.53 -15.44
CA HIS A 398 -4.05 -22.17 -14.12
C HIS A 398 -3.31 -23.49 -14.30
N LEU A 399 -2.17 -23.65 -13.62
CA LEU A 399 -1.38 -24.87 -13.65
C LEU A 399 -1.40 -25.52 -12.26
N SER A 400 -1.51 -26.83 -12.22
CA SER A 400 -1.41 -27.61 -10.99
C SER A 400 -0.49 -28.80 -11.19
N TYR A 401 0.48 -28.96 -10.30
CA TYR A 401 1.41 -30.09 -10.33
C TYR A 401 1.42 -30.79 -8.97
N PRO A 402 1.46 -32.13 -8.93
CA PRO A 402 1.74 -32.86 -7.69
C PRO A 402 3.04 -32.37 -7.05
N PHE A 403 3.01 -32.14 -5.73
CA PHE A 403 4.17 -31.68 -4.99
C PHE A 403 4.54 -32.69 -3.87
N PRO A 404 5.20 -33.81 -4.23
CA PRO A 404 5.49 -34.89 -3.29
C PRO A 404 6.72 -34.62 -2.40
N TYR A 405 7.17 -33.39 -2.36
CA TYR A 405 8.40 -33.03 -1.63
C TYR A 405 8.08 -32.67 -0.18
N GLY A 406 9.02 -32.94 0.71
CA GLY A 406 8.86 -32.68 2.15
C GLY A 406 8.76 -31.20 2.51
N LYS A 407 8.55 -30.91 3.79
CA LYS A 407 8.53 -29.55 4.32
C LYS A 407 9.85 -28.84 4.05
N GLY A 408 9.79 -27.61 3.55
CA GLY A 408 10.99 -26.85 3.24
C GLY A 408 10.77 -25.70 2.27
N ALA A 409 11.88 -25.06 1.90
CA ALA A 409 11.90 -24.01 0.88
C ALA A 409 12.41 -24.58 -0.45
N TYR A 410 11.77 -24.15 -1.52
CA TYR A 410 12.06 -24.56 -2.90
C TYR A 410 12.09 -23.34 -3.81
N LEU A 411 12.71 -23.49 -4.99
CA LEU A 411 12.72 -22.48 -6.05
C LEU A 411 11.95 -23.02 -7.24
N LEU A 412 10.97 -22.26 -7.68
CA LEU A 412 10.25 -22.51 -8.92
C LEU A 412 10.79 -21.61 -10.01
N HIS A 413 11.20 -22.18 -11.12
CA HIS A 413 11.81 -21.50 -12.22
C HIS A 413 10.93 -21.64 -13.46
N PHE A 414 10.43 -20.52 -13.95
CA PHE A 414 9.71 -20.42 -15.23
C PHE A 414 10.63 -19.86 -16.30
N GLN A 415 10.59 -20.44 -17.48
CA GLN A 415 11.32 -19.94 -18.64
C GLN A 415 10.47 -20.14 -19.89
N ASN A 416 10.29 -19.08 -20.69
CA ASN A 416 9.67 -19.22 -22.01
C ASN A 416 10.70 -19.53 -23.10
N GLU A 417 10.23 -19.79 -24.31
CA GLU A 417 11.08 -20.10 -25.47
C GLU A 417 11.98 -18.93 -25.91
N LYS A 418 11.65 -17.69 -25.51
CA LYS A 418 12.50 -16.52 -25.76
C LYS A 418 13.65 -16.42 -24.75
N GLY A 419 13.71 -17.32 -23.76
CA GLY A 419 14.74 -17.35 -22.73
C GLY A 419 14.44 -16.43 -21.53
N GLU A 420 13.27 -15.81 -21.50
CA GLU A 420 12.80 -14.99 -20.39
C GLU A 420 12.50 -15.86 -19.17
N LYS A 421 12.89 -15.39 -17.98
CA LYS A 421 12.87 -16.19 -16.76
C LYS A 421 12.19 -15.48 -15.61
N VAL A 422 11.37 -16.24 -14.86
CA VAL A 422 10.83 -15.84 -13.56
C VAL A 422 11.18 -16.88 -12.52
N VAL A 423 11.72 -16.47 -11.38
CA VAL A 423 12.01 -17.36 -10.25
C VAL A 423 11.10 -16.98 -9.07
N LYS A 424 10.43 -17.97 -8.47
CA LYS A 424 9.60 -17.81 -7.29
C LYS A 424 10.04 -18.73 -6.17
N LYS A 425 10.04 -18.22 -4.93
CA LYS A 425 10.24 -19.02 -3.73
C LYS A 425 8.94 -19.73 -3.36
N VAL A 426 9.03 -21.02 -3.09
CA VAL A 426 7.92 -21.89 -2.67
C VAL A 426 8.22 -22.41 -1.28
N ILE A 427 7.24 -22.33 -0.39
CA ILE A 427 7.30 -22.90 0.96
C ILE A 427 6.34 -24.07 1.03
N ALA A 428 6.83 -25.24 1.40
CA ALA A 428 6.02 -26.43 1.61
C ALA A 428 5.89 -26.77 3.11
N TYR A 429 4.69 -27.23 3.51
CA TYR A 429 4.35 -27.60 4.88
C TYR A 429 4.09 -29.10 5.04
#